data_2ad3def23a3a1bdd0638cc3f41f18693
#
_entry.id   2ad3def23a3a1bdd0638cc3f41f18693
#
_cell.length_a   1.000
_cell.length_b   1.000
_cell.length_c   1.000
_cell.angle_alpha   90.00
_cell.angle_beta   90.00
_cell.angle_gamma   90.00
#
_symmetry.space_group_name_H-M   'P 1'
#
loop_
_entity.id
_entity.type
_entity.pdbx_description
1 polymer ?
#
loop_
_entity_poly.entity_id
_entity_poly.type
_entity_poly.pdbx_seq_one_letter_code
_entity_poly.pdbx_strand_id
1 'polypeptide(L)'
;MSDFIVFGIRRGGNHAIAQWLIPQIVGGVKYGHAFTLRGTRDNEFIAYGEGENTYIGFEDIRFSEFSENKENWLNGIELNDLKTIMVLRNPWNLIASHVQWKIKRPLYTRKNKVISLWFDYYNEYEAADKDINFIIYDKWFKDINYRKQISEKLGLEFSDEGLQTVVNIGRGSSFDGIEYDGNAQDMDVLSRYKQVDNYSMNTFKESEIGQDLKNKWNHLCDLEEIKELKII
;
A
#
# COMPACT_ATOMS: atom_id res chain seq x y z
N MET A 1 3.86 7.46 -21.92
CA MET A 1 3.11 8.01 -20.77
C MET A 1 2.37 6.86 -20.14
N SER A 2 2.49 6.70 -18.84
CA SER A 2 1.75 5.66 -18.11
C SER A 2 1.13 6.27 -16.87
N ASP A 3 -0.15 6.05 -16.68
CA ASP A 3 -0.90 6.48 -15.51
C ASP A 3 -0.97 5.35 -14.48
N PHE A 4 -1.02 5.72 -13.20
CA PHE A 4 -0.96 4.77 -12.09
C PHE A 4 -2.15 4.93 -11.16
N ILE A 5 -2.81 3.81 -10.86
CA ILE A 5 -3.75 3.70 -9.75
C ILE A 5 -3.18 2.74 -8.73
N VAL A 6 -3.03 3.21 -7.50
CA VAL A 6 -2.43 2.43 -6.42
C VAL A 6 -3.43 2.21 -5.29
N PHE A 7 -3.75 0.96 -5.02
CA PHE A 7 -4.60 0.55 -3.92
C PHE A 7 -3.76 0.13 -2.72
N GLY A 8 -4.13 0.62 -1.56
CA GLY A 8 -3.51 0.18 -0.33
C GLY A 8 -4.44 0.33 0.87
N ILE A 9 -4.18 -0.47 1.89
CA ILE A 9 -4.84 -0.30 3.18
C ILE A 9 -4.14 0.82 3.92
N ARG A 10 -4.89 1.71 4.55
CA ARG A 10 -4.31 2.79 5.36
C ARG A 10 -3.29 2.23 6.34
N ARG A 11 -2.16 2.93 6.49
CA ARG A 11 -0.98 2.47 7.25
C ARG A 11 -0.27 1.26 6.65
N GLY A 12 -0.61 0.88 5.43
CA GLY A 12 0.04 -0.20 4.66
C GLY A 12 1.39 0.16 4.04
N GLY A 13 1.82 1.43 4.14
CA GLY A 13 3.05 1.91 3.52
C GLY A 13 2.83 2.65 2.19
N ASN A 14 1.60 3.00 1.86
CA ASN A 14 1.21 3.60 0.57
C ASN A 14 2.02 4.85 0.23
N HIS A 15 2.25 5.72 1.23
CA HIS A 15 3.06 6.93 1.01
C HIS A 15 4.52 6.61 0.72
N ALA A 16 5.10 5.60 1.35
CA ALA A 16 6.48 5.19 1.08
C ALA A 16 6.61 4.64 -0.36
N ILE A 17 5.64 3.81 -0.78
CA ILE A 17 5.57 3.34 -2.18
C ILE A 17 5.41 4.51 -3.15
N ALA A 18 4.54 5.49 -2.84
CA ALA A 18 4.35 6.67 -3.69
C ALA A 18 5.65 7.49 -3.82
N GLN A 19 6.35 7.74 -2.71
CA GLN A 19 7.62 8.50 -2.71
C GLN A 19 8.71 7.77 -3.51
N TRP A 20 8.74 6.46 -3.47
CA TRP A 20 9.68 5.67 -4.25
C TRP A 20 9.30 5.58 -5.73
N LEU A 21 8.01 5.46 -6.05
CA LEU A 21 7.53 5.23 -7.42
C LEU A 21 7.52 6.52 -8.26
N ILE A 22 7.03 7.62 -7.69
CA ILE A 22 6.81 8.88 -8.43
C ILE A 22 8.08 9.43 -9.09
N PRO A 23 9.26 9.46 -8.44
CA PRO A 23 10.50 9.94 -9.07
C PRO A 23 10.95 9.14 -10.30
N GLN A 24 10.48 7.90 -10.46
CA GLN A 24 10.80 7.04 -11.60
C GLN A 24 9.93 7.31 -12.83
N ILE A 25 8.87 8.12 -12.70
CA ILE A 25 7.94 8.40 -13.79
C ILE A 25 8.42 9.60 -14.58
N VAL A 26 8.86 9.34 -15.81
CA VAL A 26 9.36 10.39 -16.74
C VAL A 26 8.23 11.34 -17.12
N GLY A 27 8.52 12.64 -17.18
CA GLY A 27 7.54 13.68 -17.54
C GLY A 27 6.74 14.22 -16.35
N GLY A 28 7.09 13.76 -15.14
CA GLY A 28 6.42 14.20 -13.91
C GLY A 28 5.01 13.64 -13.74
N VAL A 29 4.43 13.90 -12.59
CA VAL A 29 3.15 13.31 -12.17
C VAL A 29 2.21 14.36 -11.58
N LYS A 30 0.96 14.35 -12.03
CA LYS A 30 -0.15 14.88 -11.24
C LYS A 30 -0.52 13.85 -10.18
N TYR A 31 -0.20 14.14 -8.93
CA TYR A 31 -0.47 13.26 -7.82
C TYR A 31 -1.83 13.56 -7.21
N GLY A 32 -2.65 12.54 -7.08
CA GLY A 32 -3.91 12.59 -6.37
C GLY A 32 -3.98 11.53 -5.28
N HIS A 33 -4.45 11.93 -4.11
CA HIS A 33 -4.66 11.02 -2.99
C HIS A 33 -6.13 10.98 -2.64
N ALA A 34 -6.81 9.88 -2.97
CA ALA A 34 -8.18 9.65 -2.60
C ALA A 34 -8.25 9.01 -1.23
N PHE A 35 -8.60 9.79 -0.22
CA PHE A 35 -9.00 9.24 1.06
C PHE A 35 -10.34 8.50 0.92
N THR A 36 -10.51 7.45 1.74
CA THR A 36 -11.77 6.71 1.82
C THR A 36 -13.00 7.61 1.72
N LEU A 37 -13.92 7.23 0.86
CA LEU A 37 -15.22 7.85 0.56
C LEU A 37 -16.17 8.05 1.77
N ARG A 38 -15.66 8.18 2.99
CA ARG A 38 -16.46 8.50 4.17
C ARG A 38 -16.12 9.88 4.68
N GLY A 39 -16.73 10.89 4.09
CA GLY A 39 -16.77 12.20 4.74
C GLY A 39 -16.62 13.42 3.88
N THR A 40 -16.19 13.29 2.66
CA THR A 40 -16.34 14.38 1.70
C THR A 40 -17.54 14.04 0.83
N ARG A 41 -18.59 14.81 0.94
CA ARG A 41 -19.77 14.75 0.05
C ARG A 41 -19.42 15.15 -1.39
N ASP A 42 -18.24 15.67 -1.56
CA ASP A 42 -17.68 16.11 -2.81
C ASP A 42 -16.47 15.20 -3.09
N ASN A 43 -16.52 14.49 -4.21
CA ASN A 43 -15.43 13.68 -4.75
C ASN A 43 -14.30 14.63 -5.21
N GLU A 44 -13.76 15.45 -4.32
CA GLU A 44 -12.64 16.30 -4.63
C GLU A 44 -11.37 15.45 -4.70
N PHE A 45 -10.99 15.15 -5.92
CA PHE A 45 -9.65 14.72 -6.26
C PHE A 45 -8.70 15.90 -6.00
N ILE A 46 -7.95 15.83 -4.93
CA ILE A 46 -6.94 16.85 -4.64
C ILE A 46 -5.69 16.45 -5.43
N ALA A 47 -5.48 17.10 -6.57
CA ALA A 47 -4.28 16.94 -7.34
C ALA A 47 -3.17 17.85 -6.83
N TYR A 48 -1.97 17.30 -6.71
CA TYR A 48 -0.75 18.02 -6.37
C TYR A 48 0.26 17.85 -7.51
N GLY A 49 1.01 18.91 -7.82
CA GLY A 49 2.06 18.90 -8.82
C GLY A 49 1.56 19.07 -10.26
N GLU A 50 2.53 19.23 -11.16
CA GLU A 50 2.33 19.36 -12.60
C GLU A 50 3.10 18.24 -13.30
N GLY A 51 2.45 17.53 -14.24
CA GLY A 51 3.08 16.45 -14.96
C GLY A 51 2.20 15.89 -16.06
N GLU A 52 2.80 15.08 -16.91
CA GLU A 52 2.15 14.47 -18.06
C GLU A 52 1.41 13.18 -17.67
N ASN A 53 1.77 12.55 -16.53
CA ASN A 53 1.19 11.32 -16.05
C ASN A 53 0.32 11.57 -14.81
N THR A 54 -0.56 10.64 -14.51
CA THR A 54 -1.44 10.71 -13.34
C THR A 54 -1.10 9.59 -12.35
N TYR A 55 -0.96 9.93 -11.08
CA TYR A 55 -0.85 8.96 -9.99
C TYR A 55 -2.01 9.15 -9.03
N ILE A 56 -2.83 8.12 -8.84
CA ILE A 56 -3.98 8.14 -7.93
C ILE A 56 -3.79 7.07 -6.86
N GLY A 57 -3.70 7.51 -5.60
CA GLY A 57 -3.64 6.60 -4.45
C GLY A 57 -5.01 6.42 -3.80
N PHE A 58 -5.53 5.21 -3.73
CA PHE A 58 -6.74 4.84 -3.01
C PHE A 58 -6.40 4.12 -1.71
N GLU A 59 -7.00 4.55 -0.59
CA GLU A 59 -6.84 3.89 0.70
C GLU A 59 -8.15 3.32 1.24
N ASP A 60 -8.10 2.11 1.79
CA ASP A 60 -9.24 1.41 2.42
C ASP A 60 -10.44 1.18 1.48
N ILE A 61 -10.20 0.97 0.20
CA ILE A 61 -11.21 0.72 -0.83
C ILE A 61 -11.06 -0.71 -1.34
N ARG A 62 -12.15 -1.44 -1.51
CA ARG A 62 -12.17 -2.75 -2.17
C ARG A 62 -11.97 -2.56 -3.67
N PHE A 63 -11.24 -3.46 -4.30
CA PHE A 63 -11.05 -3.41 -5.75
C PHE A 63 -12.38 -3.59 -6.49
N SER A 64 -13.25 -4.49 -6.03
CA SER A 64 -14.61 -4.67 -6.56
C SER A 64 -15.44 -3.37 -6.47
N GLU A 65 -15.38 -2.67 -5.33
CA GLU A 65 -16.08 -1.40 -5.13
C GLU A 65 -15.58 -0.32 -6.11
N PHE A 66 -14.25 -0.29 -6.36
CA PHE A 66 -13.68 0.58 -7.37
C PHE A 66 -14.14 0.20 -8.79
N SER A 67 -14.07 -1.08 -9.14
CA SER A 67 -14.44 -1.57 -10.48
C SER A 67 -15.88 -1.24 -10.83
N GLU A 68 -16.81 -1.38 -9.88
CA GLU A 68 -18.22 -1.04 -10.04
C GLU A 68 -18.48 0.47 -10.19
N ASN A 69 -17.62 1.32 -9.63
CA ASN A 69 -17.83 2.77 -9.57
C ASN A 69 -16.73 3.57 -10.28
N LYS A 70 -15.89 2.93 -11.08
CA LYS A 70 -14.70 3.52 -11.71
C LYS A 70 -15.00 4.82 -12.46
N GLU A 71 -16.06 4.83 -13.27
CA GLU A 71 -16.44 5.99 -14.06
C GLU A 71 -16.81 7.19 -13.18
N ASN A 72 -17.55 6.94 -12.08
CA ASN A 72 -17.93 8.00 -11.14
C ASN A 72 -16.75 8.54 -10.34
N TRP A 73 -15.79 7.66 -10.00
CA TRP A 73 -14.65 8.05 -9.16
C TRP A 73 -13.53 8.72 -9.95
N LEU A 74 -13.42 8.39 -11.22
CA LEU A 74 -12.45 8.99 -12.13
C LEU A 74 -13.06 10.12 -12.99
N ASN A 75 -14.27 10.57 -12.68
CA ASN A 75 -15.06 11.53 -13.42
C ASN A 75 -14.23 12.61 -14.13
N GLY A 76 -14.11 12.51 -15.46
CA GLY A 76 -13.36 13.45 -16.30
C GLY A 76 -11.84 13.28 -16.27
N ILE A 77 -11.30 12.27 -15.58
CA ILE A 77 -9.86 11.92 -15.62
C ILE A 77 -9.65 10.93 -16.76
N GLU A 78 -9.02 11.37 -17.85
CA GLU A 78 -8.54 10.49 -18.90
C GLU A 78 -7.26 9.84 -18.45
N LEU A 79 -7.22 8.50 -18.46
CA LEU A 79 -6.06 7.70 -18.09
C LEU A 79 -5.52 6.97 -19.31
N ASN A 80 -4.20 7.06 -19.53
CA ASN A 80 -3.50 6.44 -20.65
C ASN A 80 -2.57 5.34 -20.13
N ASP A 81 -2.54 4.20 -20.80
CA ASP A 81 -1.68 3.05 -20.43
C ASP A 81 -1.69 2.78 -18.91
N LEU A 82 -2.89 2.59 -18.37
CA LEU A 82 -3.13 2.49 -16.95
C LEU A 82 -2.44 1.28 -16.32
N LYS A 83 -1.59 1.54 -15.34
CA LYS A 83 -0.99 0.52 -14.46
C LYS A 83 -1.72 0.49 -13.14
N THR A 84 -2.38 -0.62 -12.84
CA THR A 84 -3.01 -0.84 -11.54
C THR A 84 -2.02 -1.54 -10.60
N ILE A 85 -1.85 -0.99 -9.41
CA ILE A 85 -0.95 -1.51 -8.37
C ILE A 85 -1.73 -1.75 -7.09
N MET A 86 -1.48 -2.87 -6.43
CA MET A 86 -2.05 -3.19 -5.13
C MET A 86 -0.94 -3.49 -4.11
N VAL A 87 -0.95 -2.79 -2.98
CA VAL A 87 0.07 -2.93 -1.94
C VAL A 87 -0.43 -3.86 -0.84
N LEU A 88 0.28 -4.97 -0.65
CA LEU A 88 0.09 -5.89 0.46
C LEU A 88 1.23 -5.77 1.48
N ARG A 89 0.88 -5.67 2.75
CA ARG A 89 1.83 -5.61 3.86
C ARG A 89 1.55 -6.74 4.84
N ASN A 90 2.60 -7.18 5.55
CA ASN A 90 2.45 -8.11 6.66
C ASN A 90 1.29 -7.70 7.57
N PRO A 91 0.26 -8.56 7.73
CA PRO A 91 -0.98 -8.18 8.42
C PRO A 91 -0.74 -7.82 9.89
N TRP A 92 0.27 -8.42 10.54
CA TRP A 92 0.61 -8.13 11.94
C TRP A 92 1.18 -6.72 12.10
N ASN A 93 2.08 -6.30 11.20
CA ASN A 93 2.65 -4.96 11.17
C ASN A 93 1.59 -3.91 10.80
N LEU A 94 0.67 -4.26 9.90
CA LEU A 94 -0.46 -3.42 9.54
C LEU A 94 -1.39 -3.19 10.75
N ILE A 95 -1.80 -4.27 11.43
CA ILE A 95 -2.66 -4.21 12.62
C ILE A 95 -1.96 -3.41 13.74
N ALA A 96 -0.68 -3.66 13.99
CA ALA A 96 0.10 -2.90 14.98
C ALA A 96 0.11 -1.40 14.68
N SER A 97 0.30 -1.03 13.41
CA SER A 97 0.27 0.37 12.98
C SER A 97 -1.11 1.02 13.20
N HIS A 98 -2.20 0.26 13.02
CA HIS A 98 -3.55 0.73 13.32
C HIS A 98 -3.81 0.84 14.83
N VAL A 99 -3.33 -0.10 15.65
CA VAL A 99 -3.42 -0.03 17.11
C VAL A 99 -2.71 1.21 17.63
N GLN A 100 -1.46 1.42 17.21
CA GLN A 100 -0.67 2.59 17.62
C GLN A 100 -1.33 3.91 17.17
N TRP A 101 -1.89 3.95 15.97
CA TRP A 101 -2.64 5.09 15.47
C TRP A 101 -3.90 5.37 16.30
N LYS A 102 -4.61 4.32 16.75
CA LYS A 102 -5.81 4.44 17.58
C LYS A 102 -5.48 4.97 18.98
N ILE A 103 -4.36 4.58 19.57
CA ILE A 103 -3.89 5.14 20.84
C ILE A 103 -3.73 6.66 20.74
N LYS A 104 -3.15 7.12 19.64
CA LYS A 104 -2.99 8.55 19.35
C LYS A 104 -4.31 9.26 18.95
N ARG A 105 -5.34 8.49 18.53
CA ARG A 105 -6.66 8.98 18.07
C ARG A 105 -7.80 8.04 18.46
N PRO A 106 -8.32 8.12 19.70
CA PRO A 106 -9.30 7.16 20.26
C PRO A 106 -10.62 7.00 19.48
N LEU A 107 -11.03 8.02 18.71
CA LEU A 107 -12.28 7.99 17.94
C LEU A 107 -12.21 7.14 16.66
N TYR A 108 -11.07 6.53 16.36
CA TYR A 108 -10.86 5.74 15.16
C TYR A 108 -11.23 4.26 15.39
N THR A 109 -12.41 3.84 14.94
CA THR A 109 -12.97 2.49 15.18
C THR A 109 -13.04 1.68 13.88
N ARG A 110 -11.92 1.10 13.38
CA ARG A 110 -11.96 0.33 12.12
C ARG A 110 -11.21 -0.99 12.10
N LYS A 111 -11.04 -1.65 13.26
CA LYS A 111 -10.26 -2.88 13.36
C LYS A 111 -10.75 -3.99 12.41
N ASN A 112 -12.05 -4.22 12.36
CA ASN A 112 -12.63 -5.28 11.52
C ASN A 112 -12.55 -4.96 10.01
N LYS A 113 -12.59 -3.69 9.62
CA LYS A 113 -12.48 -3.30 8.22
C LYS A 113 -11.08 -3.57 7.64
N VAL A 114 -10.02 -3.35 8.43
CA VAL A 114 -8.63 -3.56 8.01
C VAL A 114 -8.37 -5.02 7.67
N ILE A 115 -8.86 -5.94 8.52
CA ILE A 115 -8.70 -7.38 8.34
C ILE A 115 -9.49 -7.84 7.10
N SER A 116 -10.75 -7.41 6.97
CA SER A 116 -11.57 -7.75 5.81
C SER A 116 -10.93 -7.25 4.51
N LEU A 117 -10.43 -6.01 4.47
CA LEU A 117 -9.73 -5.48 3.30
C LEU A 117 -8.45 -6.24 2.98
N TRP A 118 -7.71 -6.69 4.00
CA TRP A 118 -6.51 -7.49 3.78
C TRP A 118 -6.85 -8.81 3.10
N PHE A 119 -7.92 -9.48 3.53
CA PHE A 119 -8.42 -10.70 2.87
C PHE A 119 -8.91 -10.42 1.45
N ASP A 120 -9.61 -9.31 1.22
CA ASP A 120 -10.07 -8.93 -0.12
C ASP A 120 -8.85 -8.75 -1.05
N TYR A 121 -7.80 -8.04 -0.62
CA TYR A 121 -6.59 -7.84 -1.43
C TYR A 121 -5.80 -9.13 -1.64
N TYR A 122 -5.77 -10.01 -0.65
CA TYR A 122 -5.19 -11.33 -0.81
C TYR A 122 -5.98 -12.17 -1.84
N ASN A 123 -7.29 -12.11 -1.82
CA ASN A 123 -8.12 -12.83 -2.78
C ASN A 123 -7.93 -12.30 -4.22
N GLU A 124 -7.76 -11.00 -4.41
CA GLU A 124 -7.37 -10.44 -5.72
C GLU A 124 -6.00 -10.96 -6.18
N TYR A 125 -5.04 -11.09 -5.25
CA TYR A 125 -3.75 -11.70 -5.54
C TYR A 125 -3.87 -13.16 -5.97
N GLU A 126 -4.69 -13.97 -5.28
CA GLU A 126 -4.94 -15.37 -5.63
C GLU A 126 -5.71 -15.53 -6.95
N ALA A 127 -6.60 -14.61 -7.25
CA ALA A 127 -7.34 -14.61 -8.51
C ALA A 127 -6.41 -14.40 -9.72
N ALA A 128 -5.17 -13.93 -9.48
CA ALA A 128 -4.12 -13.73 -10.47
C ALA A 128 -4.60 -12.91 -11.68
N ASP A 129 -5.35 -11.83 -11.42
CA ASP A 129 -5.72 -10.87 -12.45
C ASP A 129 -4.46 -10.26 -13.03
N LYS A 130 -4.24 -10.45 -14.35
CA LYS A 130 -3.03 -10.00 -15.05
C LYS A 130 -2.89 -8.49 -15.09
N ASP A 131 -3.98 -7.76 -14.89
CA ASP A 131 -4.02 -6.30 -14.96
C ASP A 131 -3.65 -5.63 -13.63
N ILE A 132 -3.46 -6.43 -12.55
CA ILE A 132 -3.04 -5.92 -11.24
C ILE A 132 -1.59 -6.28 -10.95
N ASN A 133 -0.77 -5.27 -10.64
CA ASN A 133 0.60 -5.46 -10.19
C ASN A 133 0.63 -5.42 -8.65
N PHE A 134 1.10 -6.48 -8.02
CA PHE A 134 1.19 -6.54 -6.56
C PHE A 134 2.56 -6.12 -6.06
N ILE A 135 2.60 -5.28 -5.03
CA ILE A 135 3.79 -4.93 -4.28
C ILE A 135 3.69 -5.48 -2.87
N ILE A 136 4.52 -6.45 -2.55
CA ILE A 136 4.67 -6.98 -1.20
C ILE A 136 5.59 -6.04 -0.43
N TYR A 137 5.01 -5.19 0.42
CA TYR A 137 5.71 -4.11 1.11
C TYR A 137 6.95 -4.57 1.86
N ASP A 138 6.87 -5.70 2.55
CA ASP A 138 7.97 -6.22 3.36
C ASP A 138 9.17 -6.64 2.50
N LYS A 139 8.96 -7.18 1.29
CA LYS A 139 10.01 -7.45 0.30
C LYS A 139 10.52 -6.15 -0.31
N TRP A 140 9.60 -5.29 -0.77
CA TRP A 140 9.97 -3.99 -1.32
C TRP A 140 10.88 -3.20 -0.37
N PHE A 141 10.60 -3.22 0.93
CA PHE A 141 11.38 -2.49 1.91
C PHE A 141 12.81 -3.01 2.05
N LYS A 142 13.01 -4.34 1.97
CA LYS A 142 14.29 -4.99 2.22
C LYS A 142 15.15 -5.21 0.98
N ASP A 143 14.52 -5.52 -0.16
CA ASP A 143 15.21 -6.13 -1.30
C ASP A 143 15.25 -5.17 -2.49
N ILE A 144 16.46 -4.73 -2.82
CA ILE A 144 16.71 -3.87 -3.99
C ILE A 144 16.41 -4.61 -5.30
N ASN A 145 16.65 -5.93 -5.39
CA ASN A 145 16.39 -6.67 -6.61
C ASN A 145 14.88 -6.79 -6.84
N TYR A 146 14.11 -6.99 -5.78
CA TYR A 146 12.65 -6.96 -5.87
C TYR A 146 12.14 -5.58 -6.34
N ARG A 147 12.71 -4.47 -5.85
CA ARG A 147 12.36 -3.12 -6.34
C ARG A 147 12.72 -2.92 -7.81
N LYS A 148 13.89 -3.44 -8.27
CA LYS A 148 14.28 -3.41 -9.69
C LYS A 148 13.30 -4.16 -10.57
N GLN A 149 12.89 -5.37 -10.17
CA GLN A 149 11.90 -6.17 -10.89
C GLN A 149 10.54 -5.48 -10.99
N ILE A 150 10.09 -4.80 -9.91
CA ILE A 150 8.86 -4.01 -9.95
C ILE A 150 8.98 -2.88 -10.98
N SER A 151 10.07 -2.11 -10.95
CA SER A 151 10.29 -1.02 -11.91
C SER A 151 10.30 -1.51 -13.35
N GLU A 152 11.02 -2.60 -13.62
CA GLU A 152 11.06 -3.24 -14.93
C GLU A 152 9.66 -3.70 -15.40
N LYS A 153 8.92 -4.37 -14.53
CA LYS A 153 7.54 -4.82 -14.83
C LYS A 153 6.59 -3.67 -15.13
N LEU A 154 6.79 -2.52 -14.48
CA LEU A 154 6.00 -1.32 -14.70
C LEU A 154 6.50 -0.49 -15.90
N GLY A 155 7.61 -0.90 -16.55
CA GLY A 155 8.21 -0.17 -17.66
C GLY A 155 8.90 1.13 -17.22
N LEU A 156 9.42 1.17 -15.99
CA LEU A 156 10.09 2.33 -15.40
C LEU A 156 11.61 2.15 -15.36
N GLU A 157 12.34 3.24 -15.44
CA GLU A 157 13.76 3.26 -15.15
C GLU A 157 13.97 3.25 -13.64
N PHE A 158 14.65 2.21 -13.13
CA PHE A 158 14.81 1.99 -11.70
C PHE A 158 15.56 3.13 -11.00
N SER A 159 14.98 3.66 -9.94
CA SER A 159 15.63 4.59 -9.01
C SER A 159 15.14 4.34 -7.58
N ASP A 160 16.04 4.45 -6.61
CA ASP A 160 15.72 4.45 -5.18
C ASP A 160 15.75 5.87 -4.56
N GLU A 161 15.67 6.92 -5.40
CA GLU A 161 15.77 8.32 -4.95
C GLU A 161 14.81 8.67 -3.82
N GLY A 162 13.55 8.27 -3.92
CA GLY A 162 12.52 8.55 -2.89
C GLY A 162 12.45 7.56 -1.74
N LEU A 163 13.31 6.51 -1.72
CA LEU A 163 13.22 5.42 -0.75
C LEU A 163 13.43 5.86 0.70
N GLN A 164 14.27 6.88 0.91
CA GLN A 164 14.62 7.37 2.24
C GLN A 164 13.66 8.44 2.77
N THR A 165 12.63 8.81 2.01
CA THR A 165 11.74 9.93 2.35
C THR A 165 10.59 9.49 3.25
N VAL A 166 10.39 10.20 4.36
CA VAL A 166 9.22 10.09 5.23
C VAL A 166 8.39 11.36 5.14
N VAL A 167 7.31 11.32 4.39
CA VAL A 167 6.45 12.50 4.21
C VAL A 167 5.63 12.82 5.45
N ASN A 168 5.39 14.11 5.68
CA ASN A 168 4.54 14.58 6.78
C ASN A 168 3.02 14.40 6.49
N ILE A 169 2.64 14.02 5.27
CA ILE A 169 1.26 13.72 4.91
C ILE A 169 0.75 12.58 5.81
N GLY A 170 -0.38 12.79 6.47
CA GLY A 170 -0.88 11.84 7.46
C GLY A 170 -0.04 11.75 8.75
N ARG A 171 0.87 12.71 9.00
CA ARG A 171 1.79 12.80 10.15
C ARG A 171 2.87 11.72 10.19
N GLY A 172 3.34 11.30 9.02
CA GLY A 172 4.44 10.34 8.91
C GLY A 172 4.12 8.93 9.41
N SER A 173 5.10 8.27 9.99
CA SER A 173 4.99 6.93 10.58
C SER A 173 4.05 6.91 11.81
N SER A 174 3.31 5.83 12.02
CA SER A 174 2.46 5.65 13.21
C SER A 174 3.28 5.61 14.51
N PHE A 175 4.50 5.09 14.43
CA PHE A 175 5.41 4.92 15.56
C PHE A 175 6.36 6.12 15.70
N ASP A 176 7.05 6.47 14.63
CA ASP A 176 8.21 7.35 14.65
C ASP A 176 7.92 8.78 14.14
N GLY A 177 6.70 9.02 13.59
CA GLY A 177 6.41 10.33 12.99
C GLY A 177 7.28 10.57 11.75
N ILE A 178 8.02 11.67 11.73
CA ILE A 178 8.96 12.07 10.66
C ILE A 178 10.43 11.96 11.10
N GLU A 179 10.72 11.32 12.24
CA GLU A 179 12.06 11.26 12.84
C GLU A 179 13.12 10.68 11.88
N TYR A 180 12.69 9.73 11.03
CA TYR A 180 13.55 9.04 10.07
C TYR A 180 13.49 9.63 8.66
N ASP A 181 13.05 10.87 8.47
CA ASP A 181 13.09 11.50 7.15
C ASP A 181 14.55 11.68 6.69
N GLY A 182 14.86 11.19 5.50
CA GLY A 182 16.20 11.03 4.97
C GLY A 182 16.89 9.69 5.31
N ASN A 183 16.34 8.90 6.24
CA ASN A 183 16.86 7.60 6.67
C ASN A 183 15.72 6.58 6.89
N ALA A 184 14.71 6.57 6.03
CA ALA A 184 13.50 5.77 6.22
C ALA A 184 13.76 4.25 6.33
N GLN A 185 14.85 3.75 5.75
CA GLN A 185 15.22 2.34 5.85
C GLN A 185 15.75 1.92 7.22
N ASP A 186 16.13 2.86 8.08
CA ASP A 186 16.54 2.58 9.46
C ASP A 186 15.35 2.35 10.40
N MET A 187 14.11 2.61 9.92
CA MET A 187 12.90 2.34 10.69
C MET A 187 12.66 0.84 10.87
N ASP A 188 12.34 0.42 12.10
CA ASP A 188 11.89 -0.95 12.37
C ASP A 188 10.44 -1.20 11.93
N VAL A 189 10.16 -1.05 10.63
CA VAL A 189 8.79 -1.18 10.08
C VAL A 189 8.30 -2.61 9.98
N LEU A 190 9.21 -3.59 10.04
CA LEU A 190 8.92 -5.00 9.78
C LEU A 190 8.68 -5.81 11.06
N SER A 191 8.98 -5.24 12.23
CA SER A 191 8.75 -5.89 13.52
C SER A 191 7.88 -5.11 14.49
N ARG A 192 7.14 -4.10 13.99
CA ARG A 192 6.28 -3.21 14.81
C ARG A 192 5.22 -3.94 15.62
N TYR A 193 4.77 -5.10 15.16
CA TYR A 193 3.85 -5.94 15.93
C TYR A 193 4.42 -6.40 17.28
N LYS A 194 5.76 -6.36 17.44
CA LYS A 194 6.44 -6.66 18.72
C LYS A 194 6.40 -5.49 19.71
N GLN A 195 6.09 -4.29 19.23
CA GLN A 195 6.09 -3.04 20.02
C GLN A 195 4.70 -2.69 20.56
N VAL A 196 3.66 -3.43 20.21
CA VAL A 196 2.31 -3.24 20.74
C VAL A 196 2.02 -4.25 21.83
N ASP A 197 0.96 -3.98 22.63
CA ASP A 197 0.56 -4.86 23.72
C ASP A 197 0.51 -6.33 23.29
N ASN A 198 1.38 -7.13 23.91
CA ASN A 198 1.58 -8.53 23.56
C ASN A 198 0.35 -9.39 23.84
N TYR A 199 -0.43 -9.09 24.88
CA TYR A 199 -1.58 -9.92 25.27
C TYR A 199 -2.68 -9.89 24.19
N SER A 200 -3.14 -8.70 23.82
CA SER A 200 -4.18 -8.55 22.80
C SER A 200 -3.72 -9.04 21.42
N MET A 201 -2.45 -8.83 21.08
CA MET A 201 -1.89 -9.29 19.83
C MET A 201 -1.74 -10.82 19.81
N ASN A 202 -1.29 -11.44 20.89
CA ASN A 202 -1.14 -12.89 20.98
C ASN A 202 -2.50 -13.60 20.94
N THR A 203 -3.47 -13.11 21.72
CA THR A 203 -4.85 -13.63 21.69
C THR A 203 -5.43 -13.57 20.27
N PHE A 204 -5.18 -12.48 19.54
CA PHE A 204 -5.64 -12.37 18.17
C PHE A 204 -4.90 -13.33 17.23
N LYS A 205 -3.58 -13.51 17.37
CA LYS A 205 -2.80 -14.47 16.57
C LYS A 205 -3.26 -15.92 16.77
N GLU A 206 -3.70 -16.25 17.95
CA GLU A 206 -4.21 -17.60 18.32
C GLU A 206 -5.65 -17.82 17.85
N SER A 207 -6.39 -16.78 17.51
CA SER A 207 -7.74 -16.91 16.97
C SER A 207 -7.76 -17.56 15.58
N GLU A 208 -8.88 -18.15 15.19
CA GLU A 208 -9.07 -18.74 13.86
C GLU A 208 -8.71 -17.74 12.73
N ILE A 209 -9.20 -16.51 12.83
CA ILE A 209 -8.90 -15.44 11.88
C ILE A 209 -7.40 -15.13 11.87
N GLY A 210 -6.75 -15.12 13.03
CA GLY A 210 -5.33 -14.89 13.13
C GLY A 210 -4.50 -15.99 12.51
N GLN A 211 -4.90 -17.24 12.66
CA GLN A 211 -4.24 -18.38 12.04
C GLN A 211 -4.43 -18.37 10.51
N ASP A 212 -5.62 -18.05 10.01
CA ASP A 212 -5.88 -17.92 8.57
C ASP A 212 -5.02 -16.79 7.95
N LEU A 213 -4.94 -15.61 8.58
CA LEU A 213 -4.05 -14.53 8.15
C LEU A 213 -2.59 -14.97 8.08
N LYS A 214 -2.13 -15.74 9.08
CA LYS A 214 -0.76 -16.27 9.13
C LYS A 214 -0.50 -17.22 7.97
N ASN A 215 -1.41 -18.16 7.73
CA ASN A 215 -1.28 -19.14 6.68
C ASN A 215 -1.24 -18.47 5.29
N LYS A 216 -2.14 -17.53 5.05
CA LYS A 216 -2.19 -16.76 3.80
C LYS A 216 -0.96 -15.87 3.61
N TRP A 217 -0.45 -15.24 4.68
CA TRP A 217 0.77 -14.45 4.59
C TRP A 217 2.00 -15.31 4.27
N ASN A 218 2.13 -16.47 4.92
CA ASN A 218 3.23 -17.40 4.64
C ASN A 218 3.13 -17.89 3.19
N HIS A 219 1.95 -18.32 2.75
CA HIS A 219 1.73 -18.74 1.36
C HIS A 219 2.13 -17.65 0.35
N LEU A 220 1.78 -16.39 0.60
CA LEU A 220 2.15 -15.25 -0.24
C LEU A 220 3.67 -15.05 -0.28
N CYS A 221 4.37 -15.23 0.85
CA CYS A 221 5.82 -15.14 0.90
C CYS A 221 6.49 -16.29 0.16
N ASP A 222 6.00 -17.52 0.33
CA ASP A 222 6.55 -18.73 -0.31
C ASP A 222 6.31 -18.73 -1.83
N LEU A 223 5.12 -18.31 -2.28
CA LEU A 223 4.78 -18.23 -3.71
C LEU A 223 5.59 -17.17 -4.47
N GLU A 224 5.99 -16.11 -3.81
CA GLU A 224 6.83 -15.09 -4.44
C GLU A 224 8.23 -15.63 -4.80
N GLU A 225 8.77 -16.56 -4.00
CA GLU A 225 10.01 -17.28 -4.36
C GLU A 225 9.81 -18.22 -5.55
N ILE A 226 8.60 -18.76 -5.73
CA ILE A 226 8.25 -19.70 -6.81
C ILE A 226 7.78 -18.97 -8.08
N LYS A 227 7.10 -17.84 -7.96
CA LYS A 227 6.61 -17.06 -9.12
C LYS A 227 7.72 -16.35 -9.89
N GLU A 228 8.89 -16.14 -9.29
CA GLU A 228 10.10 -15.74 -10.03
C GLU A 228 10.47 -16.76 -11.14
N LEU A 229 9.99 -18.02 -11.03
CA LEU A 229 10.15 -19.08 -12.02
C LEU A 229 9.04 -19.15 -13.08
N LYS A 230 7.98 -18.35 -12.99
CA LYS A 230 6.81 -18.40 -13.90
C LYS A 230 6.59 -17.15 -14.74
N ILE A 231 7.52 -16.21 -14.74
CA ILE A 231 7.51 -15.10 -15.69
C ILE A 231 8.31 -15.54 -16.93
N ILE A 232 7.67 -16.38 -17.74
CA ILE A 232 8.05 -16.63 -19.13
C ILE A 232 6.95 -16.05 -20.00
#